data_5fc1345aa655451e77740cd26880ce0d
#
_entry.id   5fc1345aa655451e77740cd26880ce0d
#
_cell.length_a   1.000
_cell.length_b   1.000
_cell.length_c   1.000
_cell.angle_alpha   90.00
_cell.angle_beta   90.00
_cell.angle_gamma   90.00
#
_symmetry.space_group_name_H-M   'P 1'
#
loop_
_entity.id
_entity.type
_entity.pdbx_description
1 polymer ?
#
loop_
_entity_poly.entity_id
_entity_poly.type
_entity_poly.pdbx_seq_one_letter_code
_entity_poly.pdbx_strand_id
1 'polypeptide(L)'
;MQRPTLIVALLVCAVLFSCSLKYDEDESTDGDSPELEFVNVDYKKYEDKVMTSQITADALEQYKSDDTAYAKNASFKSWNKRSELVAEGSCGYLGLDSDREVYVLFGDIFIDNVEQEFRLEAQSLKWSGKSQMLVSGKEDEVRLERDDVVVLGSGFSASADTRTFEFSNPVSGIITTSDDDEEEGDRE
;
A
#
# COMPACT_ATOMS: atom_id res chain seq x y z
N MET A 1 41.17 67.09 0.34
CA MET A 1 41.42 65.83 -0.36
C MET A 1 40.67 64.66 0.29
N GLN A 2 39.34 64.64 0.25
CA GLN A 2 38.53 63.62 0.94
C GLN A 2 37.32 63.06 0.10
N ARG A 3 37.27 63.40 -1.19
CA ARG A 3 36.15 63.02 -2.08
C ARG A 3 36.24 61.65 -2.76
N PRO A 4 37.42 61.02 -3.01
CA PRO A 4 37.44 59.73 -3.67
C PRO A 4 37.05 58.52 -2.76
N THR A 5 37.39 58.61 -1.45
CA THR A 5 37.06 57.50 -0.49
C THR A 5 35.59 57.34 -0.23
N LEU A 6 34.81 58.40 -0.29
CA LEU A 6 33.37 58.39 -0.06
C LEU A 6 32.62 57.75 -1.26
N ILE A 7 33.14 57.97 -2.49
CA ILE A 7 32.59 57.36 -3.70
C ILE A 7 32.85 55.85 -3.75
N VAL A 8 34.06 55.42 -3.34
CA VAL A 8 34.43 54.02 -3.27
C VAL A 8 33.57 53.27 -2.21
N ALA A 9 33.36 53.88 -1.03
CA ALA A 9 32.50 53.31 0.00
C ALA A 9 31.03 53.15 -0.45
N LEU A 10 30.49 54.13 -1.20
CA LEU A 10 29.15 54.08 -1.75
C LEU A 10 29.00 52.98 -2.82
N LEU A 11 30.04 52.76 -3.62
CA LEU A 11 30.04 51.75 -4.68
C LEU A 11 30.12 50.32 -4.10
N VAL A 12 30.85 50.13 -3.00
CA VAL A 12 30.92 48.83 -2.29
C VAL A 12 29.62 48.50 -1.59
N CYS A 13 28.88 49.47 -1.03
CA CYS A 13 27.57 49.25 -0.46
C CYS A 13 26.51 48.85 -1.53
N ALA A 14 26.59 49.38 -2.75
CA ALA A 14 25.67 49.07 -3.83
C ALA A 14 25.79 47.60 -4.32
N VAL A 15 26.98 46.98 -4.23
CA VAL A 15 27.21 45.59 -4.62
C VAL A 15 26.70 44.59 -3.58
N LEU A 16 26.59 44.99 -2.32
CA LEU A 16 26.10 44.12 -1.24
C LEU A 16 24.56 43.99 -1.19
N PHE A 17 23.80 44.83 -1.90
CA PHE A 17 22.34 44.74 -1.99
C PHE A 17 21.83 43.98 -3.20
N SER A 18 22.71 43.40 -4.05
CA SER A 18 22.32 42.75 -5.30
C SER A 18 22.13 41.26 -5.25
N CYS A 19 22.01 40.63 -4.08
CA CYS A 19 21.68 39.21 -3.97
C CYS A 19 20.48 38.98 -3.04
N SER A 20 19.34 39.56 -3.39
CA SER A 20 18.06 39.04 -2.98
C SER A 20 17.50 38.26 -4.17
N LEU A 21 17.92 37.00 -4.31
CA LEU A 21 17.13 36.00 -5.02
C LEU A 21 15.85 35.82 -4.18
N LYS A 22 14.84 36.65 -4.49
CA LYS A 22 13.48 36.25 -4.19
C LYS A 22 13.22 35.07 -5.10
N TYR A 23 13.31 33.87 -4.55
CA TYR A 23 12.55 32.72 -5.03
C TYR A 23 11.09 33.13 -4.79
N ASP A 24 10.41 33.58 -5.83
CA ASP A 24 8.97 33.63 -5.79
C ASP A 24 8.56 32.17 -5.61
N GLU A 25 8.15 31.82 -4.39
CA GLU A 25 7.26 30.69 -4.19
C GLU A 25 6.02 31.04 -5.02
N ASP A 26 6.03 30.57 -6.28
CA ASP A 26 4.78 30.43 -7.01
C ASP A 26 3.87 29.60 -6.11
N GLU A 27 2.83 30.22 -5.56
CA GLU A 27 1.65 29.57 -5.03
C GLU A 27 0.90 28.83 -6.18
N SER A 28 1.64 28.13 -7.03
CA SER A 28 1.10 27.31 -8.07
C SER A 28 1.05 25.88 -7.57
N THR A 29 -0.13 25.46 -7.07
CA THR A 29 -0.57 24.07 -7.11
C THR A 29 0.44 23.08 -6.48
N ASP A 30 0.88 23.34 -5.26
CA ASP A 30 1.81 22.46 -4.51
C ASP A 30 1.18 21.10 -4.13
N GLY A 31 -0.09 20.85 -4.55
CA GLY A 31 -0.82 19.62 -4.32
C GLY A 31 -0.86 18.63 -5.48
N ASP A 32 -0.55 19.07 -6.70
CA ASP A 32 -0.81 18.27 -7.91
C ASP A 32 0.44 17.56 -8.47
N SER A 33 1.63 17.85 -7.96
CA SER A 33 2.87 17.22 -8.43
C SER A 33 3.53 16.40 -7.33
N PRO A 34 3.98 15.19 -7.62
CA PRO A 34 4.74 14.41 -6.65
C PRO A 34 6.09 15.09 -6.34
N GLU A 35 6.51 15.04 -5.09
CA GLU A 35 7.86 15.47 -4.69
C GLU A 35 8.93 14.49 -5.17
N LEU A 36 8.59 13.20 -5.16
CA LEU A 36 9.46 12.12 -5.63
C LEU A 36 8.67 11.16 -6.52
N GLU A 37 9.28 10.77 -7.62
CA GLU A 37 8.76 9.73 -8.51
C GLU A 37 9.85 8.67 -8.73
N PHE A 38 9.47 7.41 -8.57
CA PHE A 38 10.30 6.25 -8.81
C PHE A 38 9.64 5.35 -9.84
N VAL A 39 10.42 4.77 -10.74
CA VAL A 39 9.97 3.79 -11.73
C VAL A 39 10.66 2.45 -11.50
N ASN A 40 9.94 1.35 -11.76
CA ASN A 40 10.44 -0.02 -11.54
C ASN A 40 10.93 -0.23 -10.09
N VAL A 41 10.05 0.01 -9.15
CA VAL A 41 10.35 -0.03 -7.71
C VAL A 41 10.53 -1.46 -7.23
N ASP A 42 11.56 -1.70 -6.43
CA ASP A 42 11.75 -2.93 -5.62
C ASP A 42 12.16 -2.48 -4.20
N TYR A 43 11.15 -2.26 -3.36
CA TYR A 43 11.34 -1.84 -1.97
C TYR A 43 11.37 -3.06 -1.06
N LYS A 44 12.39 -3.14 -0.18
CA LYS A 44 12.56 -4.22 0.79
C LYS A 44 12.73 -3.65 2.19
N LYS A 45 11.91 -4.14 3.12
CA LYS A 45 12.02 -3.81 4.53
C LYS A 45 12.69 -4.95 5.29
N TYR A 46 13.63 -4.59 6.15
CA TYR A 46 14.35 -5.53 7.02
C TYR A 46 14.15 -5.14 8.47
N GLU A 47 13.87 -6.12 9.33
CA GLU A 47 13.84 -5.99 10.78
C GLU A 47 14.79 -7.04 11.38
N ASP A 48 15.70 -6.62 12.26
CA ASP A 48 16.70 -7.51 12.86
C ASP A 48 17.50 -8.34 11.83
N LYS A 49 17.81 -7.78 10.66
CA LYS A 49 18.50 -8.42 9.51
C LYS A 49 17.66 -9.46 8.77
N VAL A 50 16.40 -9.65 9.11
CA VAL A 50 15.46 -10.52 8.40
C VAL A 50 14.60 -9.63 7.50
N MET A 51 14.43 -10.01 6.24
CA MET A 51 13.51 -9.34 5.34
C MET A 51 12.07 -9.67 5.79
N THR A 52 11.29 -8.63 6.09
CA THR A 52 9.92 -8.77 6.58
C THR A 52 8.88 -8.40 5.54
N SER A 53 9.23 -7.52 4.60
CA SER A 53 8.33 -7.20 3.49
C SER A 53 9.09 -6.78 2.24
N GLN A 54 8.46 -6.99 1.09
CA GLN A 54 8.88 -6.51 -0.21
C GLN A 54 7.66 -5.95 -0.94
N ILE A 55 7.84 -4.81 -1.61
CA ILE A 55 6.86 -4.21 -2.51
C ILE A 55 7.56 -3.95 -3.83
N THR A 56 6.97 -4.44 -4.92
CA THR A 56 7.38 -4.09 -6.27
C THR A 56 6.27 -3.33 -6.96
N ALA A 57 6.60 -2.33 -7.79
CA ALA A 57 5.62 -1.54 -8.51
C ALA A 57 6.22 -0.97 -9.80
N ASP A 58 5.38 -0.69 -10.81
CA ASP A 58 5.82 -0.01 -12.03
C ASP A 58 6.26 1.42 -11.75
N ALA A 59 5.52 2.12 -10.89
CA ALA A 59 5.81 3.48 -10.45
C ALA A 59 5.39 3.68 -8.99
N LEU A 60 6.08 4.59 -8.29
CA LEU A 60 5.72 5.07 -6.96
C LEU A 60 5.90 6.57 -6.94
N GLU A 61 4.85 7.28 -6.57
CA GLU A 61 4.80 8.73 -6.42
C GLU A 61 4.62 9.08 -4.94
N GLN A 62 5.42 10.00 -4.44
CA GLN A 62 5.30 10.51 -3.07
C GLN A 62 4.95 11.98 -3.10
N TYR A 63 3.94 12.37 -2.31
CA TYR A 63 3.44 13.72 -2.18
C TYR A 63 3.80 14.29 -0.81
N LYS A 64 4.29 15.54 -0.80
CA LYS A 64 4.72 16.22 0.43
C LYS A 64 3.56 16.67 1.30
N SER A 65 2.41 16.94 0.67
CA SER A 65 1.26 17.57 1.33
C SER A 65 0.65 16.74 2.46
N ASP A 66 0.80 15.41 2.41
CA ASP A 66 0.11 14.48 3.30
C ASP A 66 0.91 13.22 3.68
N ASP A 67 2.21 13.19 3.42
CA ASP A 67 3.11 12.04 3.64
C ASP A 67 2.57 10.73 3.01
N THR A 68 1.76 10.87 1.94
CA THR A 68 1.24 9.72 1.22
C THR A 68 2.10 9.36 0.04
N ALA A 69 2.17 8.07 -0.24
CA ALA A 69 2.78 7.53 -1.44
C ALA A 69 1.77 6.66 -2.19
N TYR A 70 1.81 6.68 -3.51
CA TYR A 70 0.95 5.89 -4.38
C TYR A 70 1.80 5.03 -5.31
N ALA A 71 1.56 3.72 -5.26
CA ALA A 71 2.21 2.77 -6.15
C ALA A 71 1.22 2.24 -7.19
N LYS A 72 1.70 2.09 -8.44
CA LYS A 72 0.92 1.59 -9.57
C LYS A 72 1.38 0.18 -9.92
N ASN A 73 0.41 -0.71 -10.19
CA ASN A 73 0.66 -2.13 -10.48
C ASN A 73 1.56 -2.75 -9.42
N ALA A 74 1.12 -2.64 -8.17
CA ALA A 74 1.89 -3.08 -7.02
C ALA A 74 1.72 -4.57 -6.74
N SER A 75 2.82 -5.22 -6.36
CA SER A 75 2.80 -6.55 -5.76
C SER A 75 3.55 -6.50 -4.44
N PHE A 76 3.10 -7.27 -3.47
CA PHE A 76 3.70 -7.29 -2.14
C PHE A 76 3.87 -8.71 -1.63
N LYS A 77 4.88 -8.88 -0.77
CA LYS A 77 5.15 -10.13 -0.04
C LYS A 77 5.52 -9.77 1.39
N SER A 78 5.08 -10.60 2.33
CA SER A 78 5.46 -10.49 3.74
C SER A 78 5.98 -11.81 4.30
N TRP A 79 6.94 -11.71 5.20
CA TRP A 79 7.59 -12.86 5.84
C TRP A 79 7.59 -12.67 7.35
N ASN A 80 7.51 -13.78 8.08
CA ASN A 80 7.69 -13.79 9.52
C ASN A 80 9.19 -13.75 9.89
N LYS A 81 9.48 -13.70 11.20
CA LYS A 81 10.87 -13.68 11.72
C LYS A 81 11.68 -14.92 11.39
N ARG A 82 11.05 -16.00 10.94
CA ARG A 82 11.70 -17.25 10.48
C ARG A 82 11.94 -17.25 8.98
N SER A 83 11.68 -16.14 8.29
CA SER A 83 11.76 -16.00 6.81
C SER A 83 10.77 -16.92 6.07
N GLU A 84 9.67 -17.31 6.71
CA GLU A 84 8.60 -18.05 6.06
C GLU A 84 7.61 -17.03 5.46
N LEU A 85 7.14 -17.28 4.24
CA LEU A 85 6.15 -16.44 3.58
C LEU A 85 4.84 -16.50 4.36
N VAL A 86 4.33 -15.33 4.73
CA VAL A 86 3.05 -15.16 5.48
C VAL A 86 1.93 -14.82 4.52
N ALA A 87 2.19 -13.84 3.63
CA ALA A 87 1.21 -13.42 2.65
C ALA A 87 1.89 -12.83 1.41
N GLU A 88 1.21 -12.93 0.29
CA GLU A 88 1.55 -12.22 -0.94
C GLU A 88 0.29 -11.71 -1.63
N GLY A 89 0.45 -10.74 -2.51
CA GLY A 89 -0.69 -10.19 -3.24
C GLY A 89 -0.30 -9.14 -4.26
N SER A 90 -1.32 -8.66 -4.98
CA SER A 90 -1.18 -7.62 -5.99
C SER A 90 -2.41 -6.73 -6.05
N CYS A 91 -2.25 -5.54 -6.61
CA CYS A 91 -3.34 -4.61 -6.90
C CYS A 91 -2.92 -3.63 -8.00
N GLY A 92 -3.90 -3.02 -8.65
CA GLY A 92 -3.67 -1.97 -9.63
C GLY A 92 -3.06 -0.71 -9.02
N TYR A 93 -3.53 -0.31 -7.83
CA TYR A 93 -3.05 0.86 -7.09
C TYR A 93 -2.96 0.56 -5.60
N LEU A 94 -1.86 1.01 -4.98
CA LEU A 94 -1.62 0.93 -3.55
C LEU A 94 -1.31 2.33 -3.01
N GLY A 95 -2.18 2.87 -2.17
CA GLY A 95 -1.94 4.09 -1.39
C GLY A 95 -1.36 3.74 -0.02
N LEU A 96 -0.33 4.47 0.37
CA LEU A 96 0.41 4.28 1.63
C LEU A 96 0.39 5.59 2.40
N ASP A 97 -0.25 5.60 3.56
CA ASP A 97 -0.18 6.68 4.55
C ASP A 97 0.60 6.13 5.76
N SER A 98 1.88 6.47 5.79
CA SER A 98 2.81 5.92 6.79
C SER A 98 2.52 6.44 8.19
N ASP A 99 2.08 7.68 8.34
CA ASP A 99 1.81 8.31 9.63
C ASP A 99 0.58 7.73 10.31
N ARG A 100 -0.43 7.43 9.51
CA ARG A 100 -1.67 6.82 9.98
C ARG A 100 -1.63 5.30 9.99
N GLU A 101 -0.60 4.70 9.39
CA GLU A 101 -0.49 3.26 9.15
C GLU A 101 -1.69 2.72 8.38
N VAL A 102 -2.12 3.47 7.35
CA VAL A 102 -3.25 3.12 6.50
C VAL A 102 -2.75 2.76 5.11
N TYR A 103 -3.22 1.64 4.61
CA TYR A 103 -2.96 1.16 3.26
C TYR A 103 -4.28 0.99 2.54
N VAL A 104 -4.38 1.54 1.34
CA VAL A 104 -5.58 1.47 0.52
C VAL A 104 -5.23 0.82 -0.81
N LEU A 105 -5.92 -0.25 -1.14
CA LEU A 105 -5.70 -1.04 -2.34
C LEU A 105 -6.90 -0.87 -3.27
N PHE A 106 -6.64 -0.71 -4.56
CA PHE A 106 -7.67 -0.61 -5.59
C PHE A 106 -7.29 -1.39 -6.85
N GLY A 107 -8.33 -1.94 -7.50
CA GLY A 107 -8.27 -2.58 -8.81
C GLY A 107 -7.63 -3.95 -8.77
N ASP A 108 -8.40 -4.96 -9.13
CA ASP A 108 -7.99 -6.36 -9.30
C ASP A 108 -7.11 -6.87 -8.15
N ILE A 109 -7.58 -6.61 -6.94
CA ILE A 109 -6.84 -6.99 -5.74
C ILE A 109 -6.90 -8.50 -5.59
N PHE A 110 -5.72 -9.08 -5.41
CA PHE A 110 -5.52 -10.48 -5.04
C PHE A 110 -4.63 -10.54 -3.80
N ILE A 111 -5.04 -11.30 -2.79
CA ILE A 111 -4.27 -11.59 -1.58
C ILE A 111 -4.30 -13.08 -1.32
N ASP A 112 -3.13 -13.70 -1.20
CA ASP A 112 -2.95 -15.07 -0.72
C ASP A 112 -2.28 -15.00 0.66
N ASN A 113 -3.02 -15.40 1.70
CA ASN A 113 -2.49 -15.51 3.06
C ASN A 113 -2.12 -16.97 3.32
N VAL A 114 -0.84 -17.27 3.13
CA VAL A 114 -0.30 -18.63 3.26
C VAL A 114 -0.34 -19.12 4.71
N GLU A 115 -0.17 -18.23 5.70
CA GLU A 115 -0.17 -18.59 7.12
C GLU A 115 -1.57 -18.96 7.63
N GLN A 116 -2.60 -18.32 7.10
CA GLN A 116 -4.00 -18.55 7.50
C GLN A 116 -4.80 -19.34 6.46
N GLU A 117 -4.16 -19.76 5.38
CA GLU A 117 -4.70 -20.62 4.32
C GLU A 117 -5.97 -20.05 3.70
N PHE A 118 -5.96 -18.75 3.32
CA PHE A 118 -7.09 -18.15 2.59
C PHE A 118 -6.62 -17.30 1.42
N ARG A 119 -7.45 -17.18 0.41
CA ARG A 119 -7.32 -16.26 -0.72
C ARG A 119 -8.47 -15.26 -0.73
N LEU A 120 -8.16 -14.02 -1.10
CA LEU A 120 -9.12 -12.95 -1.16
C LEU A 120 -8.95 -12.17 -2.46
N GLU A 121 -10.06 -11.95 -3.15
CA GLU A 121 -10.15 -11.09 -4.34
C GLU A 121 -11.16 -9.97 -4.07
N ALA A 122 -10.83 -8.74 -4.46
CA ALA A 122 -11.67 -7.56 -4.24
C ALA A 122 -11.33 -6.43 -5.22
N GLN A 123 -12.19 -5.41 -5.31
CA GLN A 123 -11.92 -4.20 -6.07
C GLN A 123 -11.39 -3.06 -5.20
N SER A 124 -11.76 -3.01 -3.94
CA SER A 124 -11.21 -2.05 -2.98
C SER A 124 -11.02 -2.68 -1.60
N LEU A 125 -9.88 -2.40 -0.98
CA LEU A 125 -9.58 -2.80 0.40
C LEU A 125 -8.85 -1.68 1.12
N LYS A 126 -9.10 -1.56 2.41
CA LYS A 126 -8.38 -0.66 3.32
C LYS A 126 -7.88 -1.43 4.52
N TRP A 127 -6.58 -1.42 4.73
CA TRP A 127 -5.94 -1.92 5.94
C TRP A 127 -5.62 -0.77 6.89
N SER A 128 -5.87 -0.96 8.17
CA SER A 128 -5.45 -0.06 9.24
C SER A 128 -4.54 -0.80 10.22
N GLY A 129 -3.26 -0.43 10.25
CA GLY A 129 -2.27 -1.00 11.15
C GLY A 129 -2.60 -0.76 12.62
N LYS A 130 -3.17 0.41 12.96
CA LYS A 130 -3.53 0.76 14.34
C LYS A 130 -4.69 -0.07 14.89
N SER A 131 -5.68 -0.37 14.08
CA SER A 131 -6.84 -1.19 14.47
C SER A 131 -6.71 -2.66 14.09
N GLN A 132 -5.68 -3.03 13.33
CA GLN A 132 -5.47 -4.38 12.80
C GLN A 132 -6.69 -4.89 12.00
N MET A 133 -7.33 -3.98 11.25
CA MET A 133 -8.56 -4.25 10.50
C MET A 133 -8.34 -4.10 9.00
N LEU A 134 -8.83 -5.07 8.24
CA LEU A 134 -8.96 -5.04 6.79
C LEU A 134 -10.45 -4.91 6.44
N VAL A 135 -10.82 -3.90 5.65
CA VAL A 135 -12.22 -3.67 5.27
C VAL A 135 -12.35 -3.42 3.77
N SER A 136 -13.45 -3.86 3.17
CA SER A 136 -13.83 -3.51 1.79
C SER A 136 -14.74 -2.27 1.76
N GLY A 137 -15.00 -1.75 0.58
CA GLY A 137 -16.14 -0.86 0.35
C GLY A 137 -17.45 -1.56 0.72
N LYS A 138 -18.46 -0.78 1.13
CA LYS A 138 -19.73 -1.30 1.63
C LYS A 138 -20.49 -2.14 0.60
N GLU A 139 -20.40 -1.74 -0.66
CA GLU A 139 -21.09 -2.40 -1.79
C GLU A 139 -20.11 -3.23 -2.66
N ASP A 140 -18.81 -3.21 -2.34
CA ASP A 140 -17.81 -3.93 -3.12
C ASP A 140 -17.90 -5.43 -2.83
N GLU A 141 -18.01 -6.20 -3.90
CA GLU A 141 -17.99 -7.66 -3.79
C GLU A 141 -16.58 -8.14 -3.44
N VAL A 142 -16.53 -9.05 -2.50
CA VAL A 142 -15.32 -9.74 -2.07
C VAL A 142 -15.52 -11.23 -2.22
N ARG A 143 -14.56 -11.88 -2.88
CA ARG A 143 -14.47 -13.33 -2.97
C ARG A 143 -13.44 -13.80 -1.96
N LEU A 144 -13.88 -14.62 -1.02
CA LEU A 144 -13.02 -15.27 -0.03
C LEU A 144 -13.04 -16.79 -0.30
N GLU A 145 -11.86 -17.36 -0.43
CA GLU A 145 -11.67 -18.81 -0.62
C GLU A 145 -10.80 -19.32 0.53
N ARG A 146 -11.27 -20.37 1.17
CA ARG A 146 -10.55 -21.08 2.22
C ARG A 146 -10.90 -22.56 2.16
N ASP A 147 -9.91 -23.42 2.06
CA ASP A 147 -10.09 -24.86 1.84
C ASP A 147 -11.03 -25.10 0.62
N ASP A 148 -12.08 -25.86 0.80
CA ASP A 148 -13.08 -26.19 -0.24
C ASP A 148 -14.28 -25.23 -0.22
N VAL A 149 -14.19 -24.12 0.51
CA VAL A 149 -15.29 -23.15 0.66
C VAL A 149 -14.95 -21.86 -0.04
N VAL A 150 -15.84 -21.43 -0.93
CA VAL A 150 -15.81 -20.10 -1.56
C VAL A 150 -17.00 -19.30 -1.08
N VAL A 151 -16.75 -18.09 -0.59
CA VAL A 151 -17.79 -17.13 -0.14
C VAL A 151 -17.70 -15.87 -0.98
N LEU A 152 -18.84 -15.43 -1.51
CA LEU A 152 -19.01 -14.16 -2.20
C LEU A 152 -19.95 -13.27 -1.38
N GLY A 153 -19.56 -12.05 -1.12
CA GLY A 153 -20.36 -11.10 -0.35
C GLY A 153 -19.82 -9.67 -0.45
N SER A 154 -20.51 -8.72 0.18
CA SER A 154 -20.05 -7.33 0.25
C SER A 154 -20.07 -6.81 1.68
N GLY A 155 -19.39 -5.67 1.90
CA GLY A 155 -19.19 -5.14 3.25
C GLY A 155 -18.31 -6.04 4.10
N PHE A 156 -17.22 -6.55 3.51
CA PHE A 156 -16.26 -7.41 4.19
C PHE A 156 -15.46 -6.65 5.22
N SER A 157 -15.24 -7.27 6.38
CA SER A 157 -14.27 -6.85 7.36
C SER A 157 -13.57 -8.05 8.01
N ALA A 158 -12.27 -7.89 8.26
CA ALA A 158 -11.46 -8.90 8.93
C ALA A 158 -10.59 -8.25 10.01
N SER A 159 -10.45 -8.93 11.14
CA SER A 159 -9.58 -8.53 12.24
C SER A 159 -8.40 -9.50 12.36
N ALA A 160 -7.18 -8.97 12.27
CA ALA A 160 -5.98 -9.77 12.46
C ALA A 160 -5.80 -10.18 13.94
N ASP A 161 -6.23 -9.34 14.88
CA ASP A 161 -6.12 -9.62 16.32
C ASP A 161 -6.98 -10.83 16.72
N THR A 162 -8.25 -10.85 16.28
CA THR A 162 -9.19 -11.91 16.63
C THR A 162 -9.18 -13.06 15.63
N ARG A 163 -8.53 -12.90 14.46
CA ARG A 163 -8.51 -13.85 13.34
C ARG A 163 -9.91 -14.20 12.85
N THR A 164 -10.80 -13.21 12.83
CA THR A 164 -12.18 -13.35 12.39
C THR A 164 -12.44 -12.48 11.17
N PHE A 165 -13.41 -12.88 10.38
CA PHE A 165 -13.94 -12.05 9.29
C PHE A 165 -15.48 -12.08 9.31
N GLU A 166 -16.08 -11.06 8.75
CA GLU A 166 -17.54 -10.93 8.62
C GLU A 166 -17.91 -10.20 7.33
N PHE A 167 -19.12 -10.45 6.87
CA PHE A 167 -19.78 -9.71 5.81
C PHE A 167 -21.03 -9.03 6.37
N SER A 168 -21.19 -7.73 6.11
CA SER A 168 -22.36 -6.98 6.60
C SER A 168 -23.61 -7.17 5.73
N ASN A 169 -23.46 -7.66 4.51
CA ASN A 169 -24.55 -7.96 3.57
C ASN A 169 -24.70 -9.49 3.36
N PRO A 170 -25.83 -9.94 2.79
CA PRO A 170 -26.02 -11.34 2.49
C PRO A 170 -24.90 -11.93 1.63
N VAL A 171 -24.49 -13.14 1.92
CA VAL A 171 -23.45 -13.88 1.21
C VAL A 171 -24.02 -15.03 0.40
N SER A 172 -23.32 -15.38 -0.68
CA SER A 172 -23.48 -16.66 -1.38
C SER A 172 -22.22 -17.49 -1.22
N GLY A 173 -22.34 -18.81 -1.18
CA GLY A 173 -21.19 -19.69 -1.01
C GLY A 173 -21.31 -20.96 -1.84
N ILE A 174 -20.16 -21.52 -2.21
CA ILE A 174 -20.02 -22.81 -2.87
C ILE A 174 -19.13 -23.66 -1.98
N ILE A 175 -19.57 -24.88 -1.67
CA ILE A 175 -18.76 -25.88 -0.97
C ILE A 175 -18.51 -27.00 -1.97
N THR A 176 -17.25 -27.28 -2.25
CA THR A 176 -16.84 -28.40 -3.09
C THR A 176 -16.54 -29.58 -2.17
N THR A 177 -17.33 -30.64 -2.25
CA THR A 177 -17.01 -31.88 -1.57
C THR A 177 -16.32 -32.80 -2.57
N SER A 178 -15.12 -33.27 -2.25
CA SER A 178 -14.49 -34.38 -2.98
C SER A 178 -15.19 -35.66 -2.48
N ASP A 179 -16.04 -36.25 -3.31
CA ASP A 179 -16.44 -37.63 -3.09
C ASP A 179 -15.21 -38.50 -3.38
N ASP A 180 -14.48 -38.88 -2.35
CA ASP A 180 -13.60 -40.05 -2.44
C ASP A 180 -14.48 -41.25 -2.68
N ASP A 181 -14.75 -41.61 -3.95
CA ASP A 181 -15.32 -42.86 -4.37
C ASP A 181 -14.38 -43.98 -3.88
N GLU A 182 -14.72 -44.53 -2.71
CA GLU A 182 -14.21 -45.82 -2.30
C GLU A 182 -14.65 -46.84 -3.38
N GLU A 183 -13.79 -47.07 -4.38
CA GLU A 183 -13.85 -48.31 -5.16
C GLU A 183 -13.58 -49.47 -4.20
N GLU A 184 -14.61 -49.87 -3.49
CA GLU A 184 -14.62 -51.16 -2.83
C GLU A 184 -14.61 -52.24 -3.91
N GLY A 185 -13.39 -52.66 -4.27
CA GLY A 185 -13.16 -53.76 -5.22
C GLY A 185 -13.77 -55.02 -4.75
N ASP A 186 -14.85 -55.41 -5.42
CA ASP A 186 -15.39 -56.76 -5.44
C ASP A 186 -14.24 -57.75 -5.75
N ARG A 187 -13.89 -58.53 -4.76
CA ARG A 187 -13.10 -59.76 -4.93
C ARG A 187 -14.02 -60.95 -4.71
N GLU A 188 -14.48 -61.49 -5.79
CA GLU A 188 -14.78 -62.93 -5.88
C GLU A 188 -13.56 -63.74 -6.24
#